data_4c4f7b0bb5305ac864ecf41d5a80bb1a
#
_entry.id   4c4f7b0bb5305ac864ecf41d5a80bb1a
#
_cell.length_a   1.000
_cell.length_b   1.000
_cell.length_c   1.000
_cell.angle_alpha   90.00
_cell.angle_beta   90.00
_cell.angle_gamma   90.00
#
_symmetry.space_group_name_H-M   'P 1'
#
loop_
_entity.id
_entity.type
_entity.pdbx_description
1 polymer ?
#
loop_
_entity_poly.entity_id
_entity_poly.type
_entity_poly.pdbx_seq_one_letter_code
_entity_poly.pdbx_strand_id
1 'polypeptide(L)'
;MSEPELVNGDRTPLVRADIAVRIVEDYPYAILVQDRAGRLVACNRVARRLLGSRVTLEAGSDVGCRILGCRRAGGRLEGVCLHERAAGHDGPLPELRIDLPGGVGPHAAWATVSELRGQGLVLTELRPETSSPSDLPGTDWTEGPQLRVFVLGRTCVMNGDERLAGRWIDNRAGHILKLLIAERHRSVFSEELLAQLWPEASSADTRGLRYFVHVLRERLEPHGVARPPSSFIKATRGGYAIETEHVWVDADAFEELVAAGLSAYEAGDEGAAELLQRGIGLYRGEFLADEPYAEWAFPERDRLRQVASDGLRALATLDERIGDLAGATASLVRLAELEPFDVDVHRELLTVLLRRGRR
;
A
#
# COMPACT_ATOMS: atom_id res chain seq x y z
N MET A 1 31.28 -45.05 38.87
CA MET A 1 29.95 -44.93 38.26
C MET A 1 29.75 -43.45 38.07
N SER A 2 30.09 -42.99 36.89
CA SER A 2 30.03 -41.56 36.49
C SER A 2 28.78 -41.37 35.65
N GLU A 3 27.92 -40.47 36.09
CA GLU A 3 26.77 -40.02 35.30
C GLU A 3 27.27 -39.20 34.09
N PRO A 4 26.62 -39.31 32.93
CA PRO A 4 26.91 -38.48 31.79
C PRO A 4 26.15 -37.16 31.87
N GLU A 5 26.90 -36.06 31.79
CA GLU A 5 26.38 -34.70 31.59
C GLU A 5 25.51 -34.64 30.33
N LEU A 6 24.26 -34.24 30.48
CA LEU A 6 23.33 -33.87 29.40
C LEU A 6 23.73 -32.50 28.87
N VAL A 7 24.32 -32.47 27.70
CA VAL A 7 24.55 -31.29 26.88
C VAL A 7 23.19 -30.68 26.53
N ASN A 8 22.94 -29.47 26.97
CA ASN A 8 21.79 -28.63 26.60
C ASN A 8 21.80 -28.38 25.09
N GLY A 9 21.08 -29.19 24.35
CA GLY A 9 20.82 -28.98 22.93
C GLY A 9 19.75 -27.90 22.75
N ASP A 10 20.11 -26.87 22.02
CA ASP A 10 19.29 -25.78 21.51
C ASP A 10 18.00 -26.33 20.89
N ARG A 11 16.89 -26.19 21.63
CA ARG A 11 15.55 -26.55 21.16
C ARG A 11 14.96 -25.36 20.39
N THR A 12 15.48 -25.08 19.23
CA THR A 12 14.74 -24.32 18.22
C THR A 12 13.54 -25.18 17.83
N PRO A 13 12.29 -24.73 18.03
CA PRO A 13 11.14 -25.52 17.59
C PRO A 13 11.20 -25.64 16.07
N LEU A 14 11.48 -26.83 15.59
CA LEU A 14 11.31 -27.19 14.20
C LEU A 14 9.83 -27.00 13.86
N VAL A 15 9.50 -25.84 13.32
CA VAL A 15 8.23 -25.66 12.62
C VAL A 15 8.23 -26.73 11.54
N ARG A 16 7.27 -27.65 11.61
CA ARG A 16 7.20 -28.76 10.66
C ARG A 16 7.24 -28.19 9.25
N ALA A 17 8.06 -28.75 8.40
CA ALA A 17 8.26 -28.25 7.03
C ALA A 17 6.95 -28.15 6.25
N ASP A 18 5.97 -29.01 6.55
CA ASP A 18 4.62 -29.01 6.00
C ASP A 18 3.81 -27.76 6.42
N ILE A 19 3.98 -27.27 7.67
CA ILE A 19 3.31 -26.04 8.15
C ILE A 19 3.97 -24.81 7.52
N ALA A 20 5.29 -24.76 7.46
CA ALA A 20 6.01 -23.66 6.83
C ALA A 20 5.64 -23.52 5.35
N VAL A 21 5.55 -24.64 4.61
CA VAL A 21 5.10 -24.65 3.21
C VAL A 21 3.67 -24.13 3.08
N ARG A 22 2.75 -24.51 3.96
CA ARG A 22 1.36 -24.01 3.94
C ARG A 22 1.28 -22.54 4.23
N ILE A 23 2.00 -22.04 5.24
CA ILE A 23 2.03 -20.60 5.56
C ILE A 23 2.51 -19.80 4.36
N VAL A 24 3.58 -20.26 3.67
CA VAL A 24 4.10 -19.58 2.48
C VAL A 24 3.10 -19.66 1.32
N GLU A 25 2.44 -20.84 1.14
CA GLU A 25 1.49 -21.05 0.03
C GLU A 25 0.23 -20.18 0.17
N ASP A 26 -0.25 -19.96 1.39
CA ASP A 26 -1.45 -19.18 1.69
C ASP A 26 -1.14 -17.68 1.97
N TYR A 27 0.12 -17.29 1.93
CA TYR A 27 0.51 -15.91 2.14
C TYR A 27 -0.12 -14.98 1.07
N PRO A 28 -0.66 -13.81 1.46
CA PRO A 28 -1.48 -12.98 0.57
C PRO A 28 -0.69 -12.30 -0.56
N TYR A 29 0.64 -12.18 -0.41
CA TYR A 29 1.50 -11.59 -1.44
C TYR A 29 2.30 -12.65 -2.19
N ALA A 30 2.80 -12.28 -3.37
CA ALA A 30 3.66 -13.15 -4.16
C ALA A 30 5.01 -13.33 -3.47
N ILE A 31 5.37 -14.58 -3.15
CA ILE A 31 6.63 -14.93 -2.51
C ILE A 31 7.47 -15.82 -3.45
N LEU A 32 8.74 -15.43 -3.59
CA LEU A 32 9.78 -16.23 -4.20
C LEU A 32 10.83 -16.54 -3.13
N VAL A 33 11.16 -17.81 -2.96
CA VAL A 33 12.28 -18.26 -2.12
C VAL A 33 13.42 -18.64 -3.05
N GLN A 34 14.61 -18.11 -2.80
CA GLN A 34 15.76 -18.21 -3.68
C GLN A 34 17.00 -18.62 -2.88
N ASP A 35 17.96 -19.25 -3.54
CA ASP A 35 19.30 -19.45 -2.96
C ASP A 35 20.11 -18.13 -3.02
N ARG A 36 21.28 -18.11 -2.37
CA ARG A 36 22.17 -16.92 -2.40
C ARG A 36 22.66 -16.56 -3.80
N ALA A 37 22.59 -17.47 -4.75
CA ALA A 37 22.90 -17.21 -6.15
C ALA A 37 21.70 -16.64 -6.94
N GLY A 38 20.55 -16.46 -6.27
CA GLY A 38 19.33 -15.93 -6.86
C GLY A 38 18.52 -16.95 -7.65
N ARG A 39 18.82 -18.25 -7.50
CA ARG A 39 18.08 -19.31 -8.18
C ARG A 39 16.82 -19.66 -7.39
N LEU A 40 15.72 -19.85 -8.10
CA LEU A 40 14.44 -20.16 -7.50
C LEU A 40 14.47 -21.53 -6.80
N VAL A 41 14.10 -21.54 -5.53
CA VAL A 41 13.93 -22.77 -4.73
C VAL A 41 12.44 -23.10 -4.62
N ALA A 42 11.60 -22.10 -4.34
CA ALA A 42 10.15 -22.24 -4.22
C ALA A 42 9.44 -20.92 -4.52
N CYS A 43 8.16 -21.02 -4.85
CA CYS A 43 7.26 -19.85 -4.95
C CYS A 43 5.84 -20.25 -4.55
N ASN A 44 5.07 -19.30 -4.01
CA ASN A 44 3.70 -19.54 -3.62
C ASN A 44 2.71 -19.40 -4.80
N ARG A 45 1.44 -19.75 -4.55
CA ARG A 45 0.36 -19.67 -5.56
C ARG A 45 0.16 -18.25 -6.09
N VAL A 46 0.31 -17.24 -5.23
CA VAL A 46 0.16 -15.83 -5.61
C VAL A 46 1.27 -15.43 -6.59
N ALA A 47 2.52 -15.83 -6.35
CA ALA A 47 3.63 -15.61 -7.28
C ALA A 47 3.39 -16.29 -8.63
N ARG A 48 2.91 -17.54 -8.63
CA ARG A 48 2.55 -18.26 -9.85
C ARG A 48 1.45 -17.54 -10.65
N ARG A 49 0.46 -16.96 -9.99
CA ARG A 49 -0.60 -16.19 -10.65
C ARG A 49 -0.10 -14.84 -11.17
N LEU A 50 0.67 -14.10 -10.36
CA LEU A 50 1.18 -12.77 -10.70
C LEU A 50 2.14 -12.84 -11.89
N LEU A 51 3.04 -13.80 -11.88
CA LEU A 51 4.08 -13.95 -12.90
C LEU A 51 3.62 -14.80 -14.11
N GLY A 52 2.66 -15.69 -13.89
CA GLY A 52 1.96 -16.47 -14.92
C GLY A 52 2.88 -17.14 -15.94
N SER A 53 2.43 -17.19 -17.20
CA SER A 53 3.22 -17.71 -18.32
C SER A 53 4.36 -16.79 -18.79
N ARG A 54 4.51 -15.63 -18.14
CA ARG A 54 5.53 -14.62 -18.48
C ARG A 54 6.94 -15.06 -18.11
N VAL A 55 7.05 -15.94 -17.12
CA VAL A 55 8.34 -16.38 -16.56
C VAL A 55 8.24 -17.87 -16.24
N THR A 56 9.22 -18.63 -16.66
CA THR A 56 9.34 -20.05 -16.30
C THR A 56 9.72 -20.16 -14.81
N LEU A 57 8.76 -20.57 -13.98
CA LEU A 57 8.94 -20.74 -12.53
C LEU A 57 9.42 -22.17 -12.23
N GLU A 58 10.57 -22.54 -12.79
CA GLU A 58 11.21 -23.83 -12.52
C GLU A 58 12.25 -23.71 -11.42
N ALA A 59 12.31 -24.71 -10.54
CA ALA A 59 13.34 -24.77 -9.51
C ALA A 59 14.75 -24.74 -10.14
N GLY A 60 15.63 -23.92 -9.56
CA GLY A 60 16.98 -23.71 -10.07
C GLY A 60 17.10 -22.63 -11.16
N SER A 61 15.98 -22.06 -11.63
CA SER A 61 16.01 -20.95 -12.60
C SER A 61 16.46 -19.63 -11.94
N ASP A 62 17.08 -18.73 -12.72
CA ASP A 62 17.50 -17.39 -12.30
C ASP A 62 16.38 -16.36 -12.36
N VAL A 63 15.14 -16.81 -12.31
CA VAL A 63 13.94 -15.99 -12.50
C VAL A 63 13.88 -14.81 -11.54
N GLY A 64 14.29 -14.99 -10.29
CA GLY A 64 14.27 -13.92 -9.31
C GLY A 64 15.23 -12.79 -9.66
N CYS A 65 16.43 -13.12 -10.12
CA CYS A 65 17.38 -12.12 -10.61
C CYS A 65 16.86 -11.35 -11.82
N ARG A 66 16.14 -12.02 -12.73
CA ARG A 66 15.51 -11.35 -13.89
C ARG A 66 14.38 -10.42 -13.49
N ILE A 67 13.51 -10.84 -12.58
CA ILE A 67 12.39 -10.02 -12.08
C ILE A 67 12.92 -8.80 -11.33
N LEU A 68 13.94 -8.98 -10.48
CA LEU A 68 14.54 -7.88 -9.73
C LEU A 68 15.45 -6.99 -10.59
N GLY A 69 15.66 -7.31 -11.87
CA GLY A 69 16.54 -6.55 -12.75
C GLY A 69 18.02 -6.59 -12.33
N CYS A 70 18.45 -7.65 -11.63
CA CYS A 70 19.83 -7.81 -11.20
C CYS A 70 20.80 -7.93 -12.39
N ARG A 71 22.03 -7.42 -12.23
CA ARG A 71 23.06 -7.43 -13.26
C ARG A 71 23.42 -8.82 -13.79
N ARG A 72 23.36 -9.85 -12.97
CA ARG A 72 23.58 -11.26 -13.39
C ARG A 72 22.62 -11.73 -14.48
N ALA A 73 21.45 -11.09 -14.59
CA ALA A 73 20.44 -11.39 -15.60
C ALA A 73 20.36 -10.33 -16.72
N GLY A 74 21.39 -9.47 -16.86
CA GLY A 74 21.41 -8.38 -17.84
C GLY A 74 20.59 -7.15 -17.45
N GLY A 75 20.20 -7.03 -16.17
CA GLY A 75 19.40 -5.92 -15.64
C GLY A 75 20.18 -4.62 -15.43
N ARG A 76 19.44 -3.54 -15.15
CA ARG A 76 19.95 -2.15 -15.03
C ARG A 76 20.57 -1.81 -13.67
N LEU A 77 20.49 -2.68 -12.65
CA LEU A 77 21.10 -2.43 -11.34
C LEU A 77 22.61 -2.56 -11.46
N GLU A 78 23.28 -1.43 -11.56
CA GLU A 78 24.76 -1.38 -11.67
C GLU A 78 25.41 -1.92 -10.39
N GLY A 79 26.13 -3.02 -10.53
CA GLY A 79 27.21 -3.41 -9.61
C GLY A 79 26.83 -4.25 -8.39
N VAL A 80 25.55 -4.44 -8.03
CA VAL A 80 25.19 -5.13 -6.77
C VAL A 80 24.13 -6.21 -7.01
N CYS A 81 24.43 -7.43 -6.56
CA CYS A 81 23.44 -8.49 -6.44
C CYS A 81 22.59 -8.24 -5.18
N LEU A 82 21.27 -8.07 -5.34
CA LEU A 82 20.37 -7.87 -4.20
C LEU A 82 20.36 -9.05 -3.23
N HIS A 83 20.54 -10.28 -3.72
CA HIS A 83 20.61 -11.47 -2.90
C HIS A 83 21.89 -11.50 -2.05
N GLU A 84 23.05 -11.12 -2.62
CA GLU A 84 24.31 -10.98 -1.88
C GLU A 84 24.22 -9.85 -0.83
N ARG A 85 23.54 -8.76 -1.18
CA ARG A 85 23.34 -7.63 -0.27
C ARG A 85 22.40 -7.98 0.86
N ALA A 86 21.35 -8.75 0.60
CA ALA A 86 20.41 -9.21 1.63
C ALA A 86 21.11 -10.17 2.61
N ALA A 87 22.02 -11.03 2.12
CA ALA A 87 22.78 -11.97 2.94
C ALA A 87 23.72 -11.31 3.98
N GLY A 88 24.06 -10.03 3.79
CA GLY A 88 24.88 -9.25 4.72
C GLY A 88 24.11 -8.20 5.51
N HIS A 89 22.77 -8.13 5.34
CA HIS A 89 21.94 -7.08 5.93
C HIS A 89 21.09 -7.62 7.10
N ASP A 90 21.04 -6.87 8.18
CA ASP A 90 20.26 -7.25 9.35
C ASP A 90 18.80 -6.77 9.20
N GLY A 91 18.02 -7.52 8.42
CA GLY A 91 16.64 -7.23 8.09
C GLY A 91 16.36 -7.15 6.58
N PRO A 92 15.14 -6.79 6.18
CA PRO A 92 14.79 -6.62 4.77
C PRO A 92 15.54 -5.43 4.15
N LEU A 93 15.93 -5.56 2.89
CA LEU A 93 16.43 -4.44 2.11
C LEU A 93 15.31 -3.42 1.89
N PRO A 94 15.66 -2.12 1.65
CA PRO A 94 14.67 -1.11 1.24
C PRO A 94 13.87 -1.59 0.03
N GLU A 95 12.58 -1.33 0.04
CA GLU A 95 11.69 -1.69 -1.06
C GLU A 95 12.17 -1.13 -2.40
N LEU A 96 12.12 -1.95 -3.42
CA LEU A 96 12.49 -1.61 -4.79
C LEU A 96 11.28 -1.73 -5.70
N ARG A 97 10.97 -0.69 -6.46
CA ARG A 97 9.99 -0.79 -7.54
C ARG A 97 10.60 -1.54 -8.72
N ILE A 98 9.94 -2.57 -9.18
CA ILE A 98 10.33 -3.38 -10.32
C ILE A 98 9.24 -3.39 -11.38
N ASP A 99 9.67 -3.39 -12.65
CA ASP A 99 8.75 -3.59 -13.76
C ASP A 99 8.54 -5.09 -13.97
N LEU A 100 7.27 -5.50 -13.95
CA LEU A 100 6.92 -6.89 -14.23
C LEU A 100 6.94 -7.13 -15.75
N PRO A 101 7.48 -8.25 -16.22
CA PRO A 101 7.51 -8.56 -17.64
C PRO A 101 6.10 -8.64 -18.22
N GLY A 102 5.86 -8.02 -19.37
CA GLY A 102 4.57 -7.71 -19.99
C GLY A 102 3.51 -8.81 -20.04
N GLY A 103 2.24 -8.41 -20.01
CA GLY A 103 1.04 -9.25 -20.10
C GLY A 103 -0.18 -8.53 -19.51
N VAL A 104 -1.33 -9.23 -19.42
CA VAL A 104 -2.54 -8.73 -18.77
C VAL A 104 -2.35 -8.76 -17.26
N GLY A 105 -2.49 -7.62 -16.58
CA GLY A 105 -2.33 -7.47 -15.12
C GLY A 105 -1.32 -6.38 -14.75
N PRO A 106 -0.99 -6.22 -13.47
CA PRO A 106 -0.12 -5.14 -13.00
C PRO A 106 1.23 -5.17 -13.72
N HIS A 107 1.66 -4.01 -14.19
CA HIS A 107 2.92 -3.85 -14.94
C HIS A 107 4.12 -3.63 -14.04
N ALA A 108 3.91 -3.32 -12.77
CA ALA A 108 4.95 -3.11 -11.78
C ALA A 108 4.59 -3.73 -10.42
N ALA A 109 5.60 -3.96 -9.61
CA ALA A 109 5.45 -4.42 -8.23
C ALA A 109 6.52 -3.78 -7.33
N TRP A 110 6.23 -3.72 -6.05
CA TRP A 110 7.21 -3.42 -5.02
C TRP A 110 7.84 -4.73 -4.55
N ALA A 111 9.15 -4.80 -4.60
CA ALA A 111 9.93 -5.96 -4.17
C ALA A 111 10.63 -5.67 -2.84
N THR A 112 10.42 -6.52 -1.85
CA THR A 112 11.19 -6.55 -0.61
C THR A 112 12.04 -7.81 -0.61
N VAL A 113 13.35 -7.67 -0.35
CA VAL A 113 14.31 -8.77 -0.36
C VAL A 113 14.91 -8.90 1.03
N SER A 114 14.85 -10.10 1.62
CA SER A 114 15.36 -10.37 2.97
C SER A 114 16.03 -11.75 3.04
N GLU A 115 17.06 -11.90 3.87
CA GLU A 115 17.65 -13.21 4.14
C GLU A 115 16.85 -13.99 5.19
N LEU A 116 16.58 -15.26 4.92
CA LEU A 116 16.10 -16.19 5.93
C LEU A 116 17.30 -16.67 6.76
N ARG A 117 17.46 -16.08 7.95
CA ARG A 117 18.63 -16.30 8.82
C ARG A 117 18.95 -17.78 9.02
N GLY A 118 20.20 -18.14 8.86
CA GLY A 118 20.71 -19.49 9.10
C GLY A 118 20.33 -20.52 8.04
N GLN A 119 19.53 -20.17 7.03
CA GLN A 119 19.07 -21.10 5.99
C GLN A 119 19.82 -20.93 4.66
N GLY A 120 20.58 -19.85 4.49
CA GLY A 120 21.23 -19.53 3.21
C GLY A 120 20.25 -19.26 2.07
N LEU A 121 19.01 -18.92 2.44
CA LEU A 121 17.92 -18.61 1.53
C LEU A 121 17.56 -17.13 1.60
N VAL A 122 17.07 -16.61 0.49
CA VAL A 122 16.60 -15.24 0.35
C VAL A 122 15.13 -15.29 -0.03
N LEU A 123 14.32 -14.52 0.71
CA LEU A 123 12.90 -14.30 0.44
C LEU A 123 12.76 -13.03 -0.37
N THR A 124 12.07 -13.11 -1.49
CA THR A 124 11.60 -11.95 -2.26
C THR A 124 10.08 -11.90 -2.19
N GLU A 125 9.54 -10.90 -1.54
CA GLU A 125 8.12 -10.58 -1.53
C GLU A 125 7.83 -9.58 -2.63
N LEU A 126 6.83 -9.88 -3.48
CA LEU A 126 6.36 -8.99 -4.52
C LEU A 126 4.94 -8.56 -4.19
N ARG A 127 4.77 -7.27 -3.98
CA ARG A 127 3.45 -6.64 -3.86
C ARG A 127 3.14 -5.96 -5.18
N PRO A 128 2.12 -6.43 -5.93
CA PRO A 128 1.69 -5.76 -7.15
C PRO A 128 1.48 -4.27 -6.86
N GLU A 129 1.98 -3.41 -7.73
CA GLU A 129 1.55 -2.03 -7.73
C GLU A 129 0.08 -2.07 -8.18
N THR A 130 -0.82 -2.11 -7.19
CA THR A 130 -2.25 -2.07 -7.47
C THR A 130 -2.53 -0.73 -8.10
N SER A 131 -2.93 -0.76 -9.35
CA SER A 131 -3.41 0.33 -10.18
C SER A 131 -2.52 1.58 -10.13
N SER A 132 -1.88 1.91 -11.23
CA SER A 132 -1.49 3.30 -11.46
C SER A 132 -2.71 4.17 -11.14
N PRO A 133 -2.56 5.35 -10.54
CA PRO A 133 -3.68 6.28 -10.42
C PRO A 133 -4.43 6.53 -11.73
N SER A 134 -3.75 6.32 -12.86
CA SER A 134 -4.34 6.37 -14.21
C SER A 134 -5.27 5.19 -14.54
N ASP A 135 -5.23 4.10 -13.78
CA ASP A 135 -6.02 2.89 -14.04
C ASP A 135 -7.32 2.84 -13.21
N LEU A 136 -7.64 3.92 -12.49
CA LEU A 136 -8.90 4.01 -11.72
C LEU A 136 -10.07 4.09 -12.68
N PRO A 137 -11.01 3.11 -12.65
CA PRO A 137 -12.15 3.11 -13.57
C PRO A 137 -13.03 4.32 -13.33
N GLY A 138 -13.37 5.03 -14.40
CA GLY A 138 -14.40 6.08 -14.39
C GLY A 138 -13.95 7.49 -14.04
N THR A 139 -12.66 7.76 -13.96
CA THR A 139 -12.13 9.12 -13.79
C THR A 139 -11.57 9.62 -15.11
N ASP A 140 -12.33 10.46 -15.80
CA ASP A 140 -11.80 11.27 -16.90
C ASP A 140 -11.02 12.45 -16.29
N TRP A 141 -9.69 12.35 -16.34
CA TRP A 141 -8.78 13.32 -15.71
C TRP A 141 -8.46 14.51 -16.61
N THR A 142 -9.12 14.63 -17.77
CA THR A 142 -8.89 15.73 -18.73
C THR A 142 -9.37 17.07 -18.21
N GLU A 143 -10.35 17.06 -17.28
CA GLU A 143 -10.90 18.27 -16.65
C GLU A 143 -10.94 18.09 -15.12
N GLY A 144 -9.82 18.27 -14.43
CA GLY A 144 -9.77 18.10 -12.97
C GLY A 144 -8.66 18.91 -12.31
N PRO A 145 -8.56 18.88 -10.97
CA PRO A 145 -7.48 19.51 -10.25
C PRO A 145 -6.12 19.03 -10.73
N GLN A 146 -5.20 19.97 -10.92
CA GLN A 146 -3.87 19.68 -11.43
C GLN A 146 -3.06 18.80 -10.46
N LEU A 147 -3.19 19.04 -9.15
CA LEU A 147 -2.54 18.23 -8.13
C LEU A 147 -3.48 17.16 -7.60
N ARG A 148 -3.06 15.91 -7.66
CA ARG A 148 -3.79 14.75 -7.14
C ARG A 148 -2.93 14.02 -6.11
N VAL A 149 -3.48 13.83 -4.92
CA VAL A 149 -2.79 13.18 -3.80
C VAL A 149 -3.54 11.92 -3.42
N PHE A 150 -2.87 10.81 -3.55
CA PHE A 150 -3.38 9.50 -3.19
C PHE A 150 -2.79 9.10 -1.85
N VAL A 151 -3.63 8.84 -0.88
CA VAL A 151 -3.26 8.51 0.51
C VAL A 151 -3.94 7.26 1.05
N LEU A 152 -4.90 6.70 0.31
CA LEU A 152 -5.51 5.41 0.63
C LEU A 152 -4.60 4.27 0.16
N GLY A 153 -3.68 3.88 1.01
CA GLY A 153 -2.51 3.04 0.74
C GLY A 153 -1.22 3.85 0.87
N ARG A 154 -0.20 3.52 0.09
CA ARG A 154 1.05 4.31 0.05
C ARG A 154 0.83 5.64 -0.64
N THR A 155 1.45 6.67 -0.08
CA THR A 155 1.34 8.03 -0.61
C THR A 155 1.88 8.13 -2.04
N CYS A 156 1.07 8.68 -2.93
CA CYS A 156 1.46 9.02 -4.29
C CYS A 156 0.95 10.40 -4.65
N VAL A 157 1.77 11.21 -5.31
CA VAL A 157 1.42 12.57 -5.73
C VAL A 157 1.59 12.67 -7.23
N MET A 158 0.57 13.19 -7.91
CA MET A 158 0.55 13.45 -9.34
C MET A 158 0.35 14.94 -9.59
N ASN A 159 1.10 15.51 -10.52
CA ASN A 159 0.86 16.85 -11.06
C ASN A 159 0.53 16.72 -12.54
N GLY A 160 -0.73 16.95 -12.91
CA GLY A 160 -1.19 16.49 -14.22
C GLY A 160 -0.95 14.98 -14.38
N ASP A 161 -0.36 14.57 -15.49
CA ASP A 161 -0.04 13.16 -15.76
C ASP A 161 1.34 12.73 -15.22
N GLU A 162 2.09 13.66 -14.64
CA GLU A 162 3.41 13.38 -14.10
C GLU A 162 3.34 12.93 -12.64
N ARG A 163 3.89 11.74 -12.35
CA ARG A 163 4.10 11.31 -10.97
C ARG A 163 5.30 12.04 -10.38
N LEU A 164 5.07 12.77 -9.29
CA LEU A 164 6.13 13.43 -8.54
C LEU A 164 6.91 12.39 -7.71
N ALA A 165 7.77 11.65 -8.42
CA ALA A 165 8.57 10.58 -7.83
C ALA A 165 9.76 11.11 -7.04
N GLY A 166 10.32 10.28 -6.15
CA GLY A 166 11.57 10.53 -5.44
C GLY A 166 11.42 10.48 -3.92
N ARG A 167 12.58 10.47 -3.23
CA ARG A 167 12.66 10.34 -1.76
C ARG A 167 12.15 11.56 -0.99
N TRP A 168 11.70 12.61 -1.70
CA TRP A 168 11.18 13.82 -1.04
C TRP A 168 9.92 13.55 -0.23
N ILE A 169 9.11 12.56 -0.65
CA ILE A 169 7.86 12.18 0.04
C ILE A 169 8.11 11.52 1.41
N ASP A 170 9.30 10.93 1.59
CA ASP A 170 9.73 10.27 2.81
C ASP A 170 10.61 11.17 3.68
N ASN A 171 10.79 12.43 3.31
CA ASN A 171 11.56 13.40 4.08
C ASN A 171 10.64 14.44 4.75
N ARG A 172 11.25 15.42 5.43
CA ARG A 172 10.53 16.45 6.19
C ARG A 172 9.49 17.22 5.38
N ALA A 173 9.74 17.49 4.09
CA ALA A 173 8.79 18.16 3.21
C ALA A 173 7.59 17.25 2.91
N GLY A 174 7.82 15.97 2.66
CA GLY A 174 6.76 14.98 2.47
C GLY A 174 5.91 14.76 3.73
N HIS A 175 6.53 14.69 4.91
CA HIS A 175 5.80 14.59 6.17
C HIS A 175 4.89 15.80 6.42
N ILE A 176 5.34 17.02 6.06
CA ILE A 176 4.47 18.21 6.12
C ILE A 176 3.25 18.03 5.20
N LEU A 177 3.46 17.60 3.96
CA LEU A 177 2.35 17.35 3.03
C LEU A 177 1.37 16.34 3.61
N LYS A 178 1.85 15.20 4.08
CA LYS A 178 1.03 14.12 4.65
C LYS A 178 0.20 14.60 5.83
N LEU A 179 0.79 15.38 6.75
CA LEU A 179 0.06 15.95 7.88
C LEU A 179 -0.98 16.99 7.41
N LEU A 180 -0.62 17.88 6.48
CA LEU A 180 -1.58 18.84 5.93
C LEU A 180 -2.73 18.16 5.18
N ILE A 181 -2.49 17.02 4.53
CA ILE A 181 -3.55 16.20 3.89
C ILE A 181 -4.42 15.50 4.95
N ALA A 182 -3.85 15.00 6.03
CA ALA A 182 -4.64 14.43 7.12
C ALA A 182 -5.58 15.48 7.75
N GLU A 183 -5.12 16.70 7.82
CA GLU A 183 -5.84 17.84 8.41
C GLU A 183 -6.45 18.80 7.34
N ARG A 184 -6.69 18.31 6.14
CA ARG A 184 -7.03 19.10 4.94
C ARG A 184 -8.28 19.98 5.07
N HIS A 185 -9.14 19.68 6.03
CA HIS A 185 -10.38 20.45 6.27
C HIS A 185 -10.18 21.66 7.21
N ARG A 186 -8.94 21.87 7.70
CA ARG A 186 -8.60 23.00 8.59
C ARG A 186 -7.19 23.54 8.35
N SER A 187 -6.93 24.70 8.89
CA SER A 187 -5.55 25.22 8.99
C SER A 187 -4.82 24.56 10.14
N VAL A 188 -3.57 24.19 9.92
CA VAL A 188 -2.66 23.62 10.93
C VAL A 188 -1.67 24.68 11.38
N PHE A 189 -1.59 24.96 12.66
CA PHE A 189 -0.63 25.93 13.19
C PHE A 189 0.80 25.46 13.06
N SER A 190 1.74 26.40 12.90
CA SER A 190 3.16 26.08 12.77
C SER A 190 3.71 25.33 14.00
N GLU A 191 3.23 25.67 15.19
CA GLU A 191 3.60 25.01 16.45
C GLU A 191 3.07 23.56 16.47
N GLU A 192 1.88 23.33 15.96
CA GLU A 192 1.27 21.99 15.85
C GLU A 192 2.06 21.13 14.85
N LEU A 193 2.41 21.69 13.67
CA LEU A 193 3.26 21.00 12.69
C LEU A 193 4.61 20.60 13.30
N LEU A 194 5.24 21.50 14.07
CA LEU A 194 6.50 21.22 14.72
C LEU A 194 6.34 20.14 15.81
N ALA A 195 5.31 20.25 16.65
CA ALA A 195 5.08 19.30 17.73
C ALA A 195 4.78 17.87 17.23
N GLN A 196 4.01 17.76 16.14
CA GLN A 196 3.63 16.47 15.58
C GLN A 196 4.78 15.81 14.77
N LEU A 197 5.51 16.61 14.00
CA LEU A 197 6.52 16.06 13.09
C LEU A 197 7.92 16.01 13.70
N TRP A 198 8.23 16.89 14.64
CA TRP A 198 9.55 17.00 15.26
C TRP A 198 9.45 17.38 16.73
N PRO A 199 9.00 16.47 17.61
CA PRO A 199 8.77 16.75 19.04
C PRO A 199 10.04 17.23 19.78
N GLU A 200 11.23 16.90 19.27
CA GLU A 200 12.52 17.37 19.81
C GLU A 200 12.90 18.79 19.35
N ALA A 201 12.11 19.38 18.42
CA ALA A 201 12.42 20.71 17.90
C ALA A 201 12.05 21.81 18.89
N SER A 202 12.91 22.81 19.02
CA SER A 202 12.60 23.99 19.82
C SER A 202 11.69 24.98 19.07
N SER A 203 11.01 25.85 19.79
CA SER A 203 10.19 26.93 19.17
C SER A 203 10.99 27.86 18.22
N ALA A 204 12.32 27.83 18.29
CA ALA A 204 13.21 28.55 17.38
C ALA A 204 13.27 27.94 15.96
N ASP A 205 12.80 26.70 15.75
CA ASP A 205 12.87 25.96 14.49
C ASP A 205 11.80 26.34 13.44
N THR A 206 11.00 27.37 13.73
CA THR A 206 10.01 27.92 12.78
C THR A 206 10.66 28.37 11.44
N ARG A 207 11.94 28.71 11.46
CA ARG A 207 12.71 29.00 10.23
C ARG A 207 12.92 27.73 9.40
N GLY A 208 13.20 26.61 10.05
CA GLY A 208 13.33 25.30 9.41
C GLY A 208 12.02 24.85 8.76
N LEU A 209 10.89 25.03 9.45
CA LEU A 209 9.56 24.74 8.90
C LEU A 209 9.28 25.54 7.62
N ARG A 210 9.55 26.85 7.61
CA ARG A 210 9.38 27.70 6.43
C ARG A 210 10.23 27.24 5.23
N TYR A 211 11.45 26.79 5.51
CA TYR A 211 12.32 26.22 4.50
C TYR A 211 11.73 24.94 3.90
N PHE A 212 11.27 24.01 4.73
CA PHE A 212 10.66 22.77 4.24
C PHE A 212 9.34 22.99 3.50
N VAL A 213 8.52 23.96 3.93
CA VAL A 213 7.33 24.38 3.19
C VAL A 213 7.71 25.00 1.82
N HIS A 214 8.78 25.77 1.77
CA HIS A 214 9.29 26.30 0.50
C HIS A 214 9.73 25.15 -0.43
N VAL A 215 10.54 24.21 0.06
CA VAL A 215 10.95 23.03 -0.69
C VAL A 215 9.75 22.21 -1.18
N LEU A 216 8.73 22.05 -0.32
CA LEU A 216 7.51 21.34 -0.68
C LEU A 216 6.77 22.06 -1.81
N ARG A 217 6.60 23.39 -1.73
CA ARG A 217 5.98 24.18 -2.79
C ARG A 217 6.72 24.05 -4.12
N GLU A 218 8.04 24.15 -4.12
CA GLU A 218 8.86 23.95 -5.32
C GLU A 218 8.69 22.57 -5.96
N ARG A 219 8.37 21.57 -5.15
CA ARG A 219 8.11 20.20 -5.65
C ARG A 219 6.72 20.00 -6.21
N LEU A 220 5.73 20.67 -5.63
CA LEU A 220 4.34 20.55 -6.08
C LEU A 220 4.04 21.48 -7.28
N GLU A 221 4.72 22.62 -7.38
CA GLU A 221 4.49 23.60 -8.43
C GLU A 221 5.27 23.24 -9.69
N PRO A 222 4.71 23.42 -10.90
CA PRO A 222 5.43 23.21 -12.14
C PRO A 222 6.64 24.16 -12.26
N HIS A 223 7.78 23.64 -12.68
CA HIS A 223 8.98 24.43 -12.91
C HIS A 223 8.72 25.54 -13.94
N GLY A 224 8.99 26.79 -13.58
CA GLY A 224 8.90 27.94 -14.48
C GLY A 224 7.74 28.88 -14.28
N VAL A 225 6.77 28.56 -13.44
CA VAL A 225 5.73 29.49 -13.03
C VAL A 225 6.12 30.10 -11.68
N ALA A 226 6.98 31.09 -11.70
CA ALA A 226 7.26 31.94 -10.54
C ALA A 226 5.94 32.67 -10.15
N ARG A 227 5.13 32.06 -9.28
CA ARG A 227 3.95 32.69 -8.71
C ARG A 227 3.89 32.43 -7.21
N PRO A 228 4.13 33.41 -6.38
CA PRO A 228 3.52 33.52 -5.08
C PRO A 228 2.08 34.12 -5.23
N PRO A 229 1.06 33.61 -4.55
CA PRO A 229 1.12 32.52 -3.60
C PRO A 229 1.06 31.13 -4.25
N SER A 230 1.58 30.08 -3.55
CA SER A 230 1.39 28.69 -3.97
C SER A 230 -0.09 28.36 -4.18
N SER A 231 -0.41 27.67 -5.25
CA SER A 231 -1.77 27.28 -5.58
C SER A 231 -2.28 26.13 -4.70
N PHE A 232 -1.38 25.36 -4.06
CA PHE A 232 -1.70 24.12 -3.35
C PHE A 232 -1.56 24.22 -1.84
N ILE A 233 -0.64 25.07 -1.35
CA ILE A 233 -0.40 25.27 0.09
C ILE A 233 -0.53 26.74 0.43
N LYS A 234 -1.59 27.08 1.16
CA LYS A 234 -1.90 28.42 1.62
C LYS A 234 -1.22 28.72 2.95
N ALA A 235 -0.56 29.87 3.05
CA ALA A 235 -0.13 30.39 4.33
C ALA A 235 -1.34 31.05 5.03
N THR A 236 -1.57 30.67 6.27
CA THR A 236 -2.64 31.23 7.12
C THR A 236 -2.03 32.01 8.29
N ARG A 237 -2.89 32.63 9.10
CA ARG A 237 -2.41 33.35 10.30
C ARG A 237 -1.82 32.35 11.32
N GLY A 238 -0.51 32.18 11.27
CA GLY A 238 0.24 31.31 12.20
C GLY A 238 0.47 29.88 11.71
N GLY A 239 0.08 29.52 10.48
CA GLY A 239 0.23 28.15 10.00
C GLY A 239 0.04 27.99 8.50
N TYR A 240 -0.39 26.79 8.08
CA TYR A 240 -0.58 26.39 6.71
C TYR A 240 -1.85 25.56 6.53
N ALA A 241 -2.39 25.56 5.32
CA ALA A 241 -3.52 24.72 4.91
C ALA A 241 -3.33 24.24 3.49
N ILE A 242 -3.96 23.12 3.15
CA ILE A 242 -4.12 22.67 1.76
C ILE A 242 -5.25 23.48 1.12
N GLU A 243 -5.05 23.88 -0.13
CA GLU A 243 -6.08 24.55 -0.93
C GLU A 243 -6.90 23.47 -1.66
N THR A 244 -7.95 22.98 -1.01
CA THR A 244 -8.75 21.84 -1.47
C THR A 244 -9.44 22.07 -2.82
N GLU A 245 -9.64 23.33 -3.23
CA GLU A 245 -10.20 23.65 -4.56
C GLU A 245 -9.23 23.27 -5.70
N HIS A 246 -7.93 23.19 -5.40
CA HIS A 246 -6.87 22.93 -6.39
C HIS A 246 -6.18 21.58 -6.20
N VAL A 247 -6.54 20.86 -5.14
CA VAL A 247 -5.95 19.56 -4.77
C VAL A 247 -7.04 18.52 -4.65
N TRP A 248 -6.97 17.51 -5.49
CA TRP A 248 -7.83 16.35 -5.37
C TRP A 248 -7.17 15.31 -4.43
N VAL A 249 -7.94 14.76 -3.50
CA VAL A 249 -7.49 13.73 -2.56
C VAL A 249 -8.38 12.50 -2.71
N ASP A 250 -7.77 11.33 -2.89
CA ASP A 250 -8.51 10.07 -3.05
C ASP A 250 -9.38 9.71 -1.83
N ALA A 251 -9.00 10.15 -0.64
CA ALA A 251 -9.78 9.97 0.57
C ALA A 251 -11.12 10.72 0.51
N ASP A 252 -11.15 11.96 0.00
CA ASP A 252 -12.39 12.73 -0.12
C ASP A 252 -13.33 12.11 -1.17
N ALA A 253 -12.78 11.77 -2.34
CA ALA A 253 -13.57 11.13 -3.40
C ALA A 253 -14.10 9.75 -2.96
N PHE A 254 -13.32 9.00 -2.19
CA PHE A 254 -13.73 7.75 -1.58
C PHE A 254 -14.95 7.94 -0.67
N GLU A 255 -14.88 8.89 0.25
CA GLU A 255 -15.97 9.17 1.18
C GLU A 255 -17.24 9.63 0.49
N GLU A 256 -17.11 10.56 -0.48
CA GLU A 256 -18.25 11.05 -1.27
C GLU A 256 -18.95 9.90 -2.01
N LEU A 257 -18.18 9.02 -2.67
CA LEU A 257 -18.74 7.89 -3.40
C LEU A 257 -19.38 6.85 -2.49
N VAL A 258 -18.74 6.51 -1.37
CA VAL A 258 -19.32 5.55 -0.41
C VAL A 258 -20.54 6.12 0.27
N ALA A 259 -20.52 7.38 0.69
CA ALA A 259 -21.70 8.02 1.29
C ALA A 259 -22.89 8.09 0.31
N ALA A 260 -22.64 8.46 -0.95
CA ALA A 260 -23.67 8.44 -2.00
C ALA A 260 -24.17 7.02 -2.24
N GLY A 261 -23.29 6.03 -2.29
CA GLY A 261 -23.63 4.63 -2.48
C GLY A 261 -24.45 4.05 -1.32
N LEU A 262 -24.13 4.38 -0.07
CA LEU A 262 -24.90 3.96 1.11
C LEU A 262 -26.29 4.63 1.12
N SER A 263 -26.37 5.91 0.78
CA SER A 263 -27.66 6.60 0.66
C SER A 263 -28.54 5.99 -0.44
N ALA A 264 -27.96 5.66 -1.59
CA ALA A 264 -28.65 4.96 -2.67
C ALA A 264 -29.09 3.53 -2.26
N TYR A 265 -28.25 2.84 -1.50
CA TYR A 265 -28.57 1.52 -0.93
C TYR A 265 -29.78 1.57 0.01
N GLU A 266 -29.83 2.55 0.92
CA GLU A 266 -30.97 2.77 1.81
C GLU A 266 -32.25 3.13 1.06
N ALA A 267 -32.12 3.89 -0.03
CA ALA A 267 -33.24 4.27 -0.91
C ALA A 267 -33.71 3.11 -1.81
N GLY A 268 -32.95 1.99 -1.88
CA GLY A 268 -33.22 0.89 -2.80
C GLY A 268 -32.93 1.20 -4.26
N ASP A 269 -32.04 2.16 -4.54
CA ASP A 269 -31.64 2.57 -5.88
C ASP A 269 -30.71 1.52 -6.52
N GLU A 270 -30.93 1.20 -7.80
CA GLU A 270 -30.12 0.23 -8.56
C GLU A 270 -28.68 0.72 -8.79
N GLY A 271 -28.42 2.03 -8.74
CA GLY A 271 -27.08 2.62 -8.88
C GLY A 271 -26.18 2.47 -7.66
N ALA A 272 -26.71 1.99 -6.53
CA ALA A 272 -25.97 1.87 -5.27
C ALA A 272 -24.69 1.01 -5.41
N ALA A 273 -24.79 -0.14 -6.09
CA ALA A 273 -23.67 -1.05 -6.28
C ALA A 273 -22.51 -0.41 -7.06
N GLU A 274 -22.82 0.34 -8.13
CA GLU A 274 -21.79 1.02 -8.93
C GLU A 274 -21.07 2.11 -8.12
N LEU A 275 -21.80 2.92 -7.36
CA LEU A 275 -21.22 3.95 -6.50
C LEU A 275 -20.30 3.34 -5.43
N LEU A 276 -20.78 2.29 -4.75
CA LEU A 276 -19.99 1.58 -3.75
C LEU A 276 -18.74 0.93 -4.35
N GLN A 277 -18.86 0.26 -5.51
CA GLN A 277 -17.72 -0.36 -6.19
C GLN A 277 -16.66 0.67 -6.57
N ARG A 278 -17.08 1.83 -7.09
CA ARG A 278 -16.18 2.92 -7.45
C ARG A 278 -15.49 3.49 -6.21
N GLY A 279 -16.24 3.76 -5.14
CA GLY A 279 -15.68 4.24 -3.88
C GLY A 279 -14.70 3.25 -3.27
N ILE A 280 -15.12 2.00 -3.08
CA ILE A 280 -14.27 0.94 -2.53
C ILE A 280 -13.04 0.66 -3.40
N GLY A 281 -13.13 0.90 -4.71
CA GLY A 281 -11.98 0.83 -5.63
C GLY A 281 -10.87 1.84 -5.30
N LEU A 282 -11.20 2.98 -4.70
CA LEU A 282 -10.22 3.97 -4.24
C LEU A 282 -9.49 3.53 -2.97
N TYR A 283 -10.12 2.73 -2.10
CA TYR A 283 -9.51 2.26 -0.84
C TYR A 283 -8.55 1.11 -1.11
N ARG A 284 -7.31 1.42 -1.49
CA ARG A 284 -6.24 0.46 -1.86
C ARG A 284 -5.48 -0.09 -0.65
N GLY A 285 -5.67 0.50 0.51
CA GLY A 285 -5.04 0.16 1.78
C GLY A 285 -5.33 1.21 2.83
N GLU A 286 -4.76 1.05 4.02
CA GLU A 286 -4.93 2.00 5.11
C GLU A 286 -4.44 3.41 4.73
N PHE A 287 -5.09 4.41 5.26
CA PHE A 287 -4.70 5.80 5.09
C PHE A 287 -3.25 6.02 5.53
N LEU A 288 -2.43 6.57 4.64
CA LEU A 288 -0.99 6.78 4.82
C LEU A 288 -0.27 5.49 5.29
N ALA A 289 -0.41 4.40 4.54
CA ALA A 289 0.20 3.10 4.88
C ALA A 289 1.74 3.14 4.96
N ASP A 290 2.37 4.15 4.39
CA ASP A 290 3.81 4.44 4.48
C ASP A 290 4.21 5.19 5.74
N GLU A 291 3.24 5.59 6.60
CA GLU A 291 3.47 6.23 7.90
C GLU A 291 2.82 5.41 9.05
N PRO A 292 3.17 4.13 9.24
CA PRO A 292 2.43 3.24 10.15
C PRO A 292 2.47 3.68 11.62
N TYR A 293 3.47 4.48 12.00
CA TYR A 293 3.69 4.93 13.39
C TYR A 293 3.29 6.39 13.62
N ALA A 294 2.70 7.07 12.63
CA ALA A 294 2.26 8.44 12.75
C ALA A 294 0.96 8.52 13.58
N GLU A 295 1.09 8.82 14.89
CA GLU A 295 -0.06 8.88 15.80
C GLU A 295 -1.11 9.91 15.37
N TRP A 296 -0.67 11.01 14.75
CA TRP A 296 -1.56 12.03 14.20
C TRP A 296 -2.45 11.54 13.05
N ALA A 297 -2.08 10.44 12.39
CA ALA A 297 -2.87 9.84 11.32
C ALA A 297 -3.91 8.81 11.82
N PHE A 298 -3.82 8.33 13.06
CA PHE A 298 -4.68 7.27 13.57
C PHE A 298 -6.17 7.62 13.55
N PRO A 299 -6.62 8.82 13.99
CA PRO A 299 -8.05 9.13 13.96
C PRO A 299 -8.65 9.08 12.56
N GLU A 300 -7.95 9.64 11.58
CA GLU A 300 -8.38 9.63 10.18
C GLU A 300 -8.33 8.21 9.57
N ARG A 301 -7.30 7.43 9.91
CA ARG A 301 -7.17 6.04 9.49
C ARG A 301 -8.32 5.19 9.98
N ASP A 302 -8.66 5.29 11.27
CA ASP A 302 -9.77 4.55 11.86
C ASP A 302 -11.11 4.96 11.26
N ARG A 303 -11.31 6.26 11.03
CA ARG A 303 -12.52 6.80 10.42
C ARG A 303 -12.71 6.29 8.98
N LEU A 304 -11.68 6.34 8.14
CA LEU A 304 -11.74 5.88 6.76
C LEU A 304 -11.86 4.36 6.67
N ARG A 305 -11.26 3.62 7.60
CA ARG A 305 -11.44 2.18 7.72
C ARG A 305 -12.90 1.83 8.01
N GLN A 306 -13.56 2.55 8.92
CA GLN A 306 -14.98 2.33 9.21
C GLN A 306 -15.85 2.59 7.97
N VAL A 307 -15.61 3.66 7.23
CA VAL A 307 -16.32 3.96 5.97
C VAL A 307 -16.12 2.83 4.95
N ALA A 308 -14.91 2.27 4.85
CA ALA A 308 -14.64 1.13 3.98
C ALA A 308 -15.40 -0.12 4.43
N SER A 309 -15.44 -0.39 5.73
CA SER A 309 -16.16 -1.54 6.31
C SER A 309 -17.66 -1.46 6.02
N ASP A 310 -18.27 -0.29 6.22
CA ASP A 310 -19.68 -0.05 5.94
C ASP A 310 -20.01 -0.22 4.45
N GLY A 311 -19.19 0.34 3.57
CA GLY A 311 -19.33 0.20 2.12
C GLY A 311 -19.21 -1.24 1.63
N LEU A 312 -18.22 -1.99 2.14
CA LEU A 312 -18.02 -3.41 1.80
C LEU A 312 -19.18 -4.29 2.27
N ARG A 313 -19.73 -4.03 3.46
CA ARG A 313 -20.89 -4.76 4.00
C ARG A 313 -22.14 -4.53 3.15
N ALA A 314 -22.40 -3.28 2.77
CA ALA A 314 -23.52 -2.95 1.90
C ALA A 314 -23.37 -3.59 0.51
N LEU A 315 -22.15 -3.54 -0.06
CA LEU A 315 -21.86 -4.15 -1.35
C LEU A 315 -22.04 -5.66 -1.32
N ALA A 316 -21.53 -6.35 -0.29
CA ALA A 316 -21.74 -7.80 -0.11
C ALA A 316 -23.23 -8.17 -0.05
N THR A 317 -24.03 -7.36 0.67
CA THR A 317 -25.48 -7.56 0.75
C THR A 317 -26.18 -7.36 -0.60
N LEU A 318 -25.77 -6.37 -1.39
CA LEU A 318 -26.30 -6.14 -2.74
C LEU A 318 -25.97 -7.31 -3.67
N ASP A 319 -24.73 -7.76 -3.64
CA ASP A 319 -24.26 -8.90 -4.46
C ASP A 319 -25.01 -10.19 -4.10
N GLU A 320 -25.27 -10.44 -2.81
CA GLU A 320 -26.09 -11.58 -2.40
C GLU A 320 -27.55 -11.50 -2.91
N ARG A 321 -28.15 -10.30 -2.90
CA ARG A 321 -29.54 -10.10 -3.39
C ARG A 321 -29.69 -10.42 -4.86
N ILE A 322 -28.69 -10.07 -5.68
CA ILE A 322 -28.70 -10.39 -7.13
C ILE A 322 -28.14 -11.78 -7.44
N GLY A 323 -27.69 -12.52 -6.41
CA GLY A 323 -27.15 -13.88 -6.54
C GLY A 323 -25.69 -13.94 -7.03
N ASP A 324 -24.98 -12.83 -7.06
CA ASP A 324 -23.53 -12.80 -7.30
C ASP A 324 -22.76 -13.18 -6.02
N LEU A 325 -22.72 -14.50 -5.77
CA LEU A 325 -21.97 -15.02 -4.62
C LEU A 325 -20.45 -14.85 -4.74
N ALA A 326 -19.95 -14.58 -5.96
CA ALA A 326 -18.51 -14.34 -6.15
C ALA A 326 -18.15 -12.91 -5.71
N GLY A 327 -18.94 -11.91 -6.11
CA GLY A 327 -18.81 -10.53 -5.66
C GLY A 327 -18.98 -10.40 -4.14
N ALA A 328 -20.04 -11.00 -3.59
CA ALA A 328 -20.27 -11.04 -2.15
C ALA A 328 -19.09 -11.67 -1.38
N THR A 329 -18.54 -12.78 -1.87
CA THR A 329 -17.34 -13.39 -1.28
C THR A 329 -16.15 -12.46 -1.31
N ALA A 330 -15.89 -11.78 -2.42
CA ALA A 330 -14.77 -10.86 -2.56
C ALA A 330 -14.88 -9.66 -1.58
N SER A 331 -16.08 -9.10 -1.46
CA SER A 331 -16.38 -8.01 -0.52
C SER A 331 -16.20 -8.44 0.93
N LEU A 332 -16.72 -9.62 1.32
CA LEU A 332 -16.60 -10.15 2.68
C LEU A 332 -15.18 -10.58 3.04
N VAL A 333 -14.40 -11.13 2.11
CA VAL A 333 -12.97 -11.43 2.33
C VAL A 333 -12.22 -10.14 2.66
N ARG A 334 -12.45 -9.09 1.88
CA ARG A 334 -11.80 -7.80 2.10
C ARG A 334 -12.25 -7.15 3.41
N LEU A 335 -13.53 -7.30 3.76
CA LEU A 335 -14.06 -6.84 5.05
C LEU A 335 -13.41 -7.60 6.22
N ALA A 336 -13.23 -8.92 6.12
CA ALA A 336 -12.55 -9.72 7.13
C ALA A 336 -11.06 -9.36 7.30
N GLU A 337 -10.40 -8.86 6.24
CA GLU A 337 -9.05 -8.32 6.33
C GLU A 337 -9.01 -6.99 7.10
N LEU A 338 -10.03 -6.15 6.97
CA LEU A 338 -10.16 -4.88 7.69
C LEU A 338 -10.58 -5.08 9.16
N GLU A 339 -11.46 -6.05 9.40
CA GLU A 339 -12.05 -6.36 10.72
C GLU A 339 -11.73 -7.81 11.12
N PRO A 340 -10.46 -8.16 11.37
CA PRO A 340 -10.03 -9.55 11.56
C PRO A 340 -10.60 -10.21 12.83
N PHE A 341 -11.11 -9.42 13.78
CA PHE A 341 -11.70 -9.90 15.03
C PHE A 341 -13.23 -9.85 15.04
N ASP A 342 -13.87 -9.36 13.97
CA ASP A 342 -15.33 -9.34 13.85
C ASP A 342 -15.87 -10.74 13.50
N VAL A 343 -16.43 -11.41 14.51
CA VAL A 343 -16.99 -12.77 14.39
C VAL A 343 -18.18 -12.82 13.44
N ASP A 344 -18.96 -11.74 13.33
CA ASP A 344 -20.13 -11.69 12.46
C ASP A 344 -19.71 -11.65 10.99
N VAL A 345 -18.67 -10.89 10.65
CA VAL A 345 -18.08 -10.88 9.30
C VAL A 345 -17.62 -12.27 8.90
N HIS A 346 -16.90 -12.96 9.77
CA HIS A 346 -16.44 -14.33 9.48
C HIS A 346 -17.60 -15.32 9.32
N ARG A 347 -18.68 -15.17 10.10
CA ARG A 347 -19.88 -15.99 9.96
C ARG A 347 -20.61 -15.73 8.64
N GLU A 348 -20.74 -14.48 8.23
CA GLU A 348 -21.32 -14.09 6.96
C GLU A 348 -20.50 -14.69 5.81
N LEU A 349 -19.18 -14.52 5.84
CA LEU A 349 -18.26 -15.08 4.83
C LEU A 349 -18.41 -16.60 4.70
N LEU A 350 -18.40 -17.33 5.82
CA LEU A 350 -18.59 -18.77 5.82
C LEU A 350 -19.96 -19.17 5.23
N THR A 351 -21.01 -18.42 5.53
CA THR A 351 -22.36 -18.67 5.02
C THR A 351 -22.41 -18.53 3.50
N VAL A 352 -21.81 -17.47 2.94
CA VAL A 352 -21.75 -17.25 1.49
C VAL A 352 -20.90 -18.30 0.80
N LEU A 353 -19.75 -18.68 1.38
CA LEU A 353 -18.90 -19.77 0.85
C LEU A 353 -19.62 -21.12 0.82
N LEU A 354 -20.38 -21.46 1.85
CA LEU A 354 -21.18 -22.69 1.88
C LEU A 354 -22.29 -22.69 0.81
N ARG A 355 -22.95 -21.56 0.56
CA ARG A 355 -23.94 -21.42 -0.51
C ARG A 355 -23.29 -21.55 -1.88
N ARG A 356 -22.09 -20.98 -2.07
CA ARG A 356 -21.33 -21.08 -3.32
C ARG A 356 -20.85 -22.50 -3.61
N GLY A 357 -20.42 -23.24 -2.59
CA GLY A 357 -19.96 -24.64 -2.73
C GLY A 357 -21.08 -25.67 -2.98
N ARG A 358 -22.36 -25.28 -2.82
CA ARG A 358 -23.54 -26.14 -3.07
C ARG A 358 -24.12 -25.95 -4.48
N ARG A 359 -23.61 -25.04 -5.26
CA ARG A 359 -23.96 -24.83 -6.70
C ARG A 359 -22.88 -25.43 -7.59
#